data_eb8c77682459b788ae7b07c965766856
#
_entry.id   eb8c77682459b788ae7b07c965766856
#
_cell.length_a   1.000
_cell.length_b   1.000
_cell.length_c   1.000
_cell.angle_alpha   90.00
_cell.angle_beta   90.00
_cell.angle_gamma   90.00
#
_symmetry.space_group_name_H-M   'P 1'
#
loop_
_entity.id
_entity.type
_entity.pdbx_description
1 polymer ?
#
loop_
_entity_poly.entity_id
_entity_poly.type
_entity_poly.pdbx_seq_one_letter_code
_entity_poly.pdbx_strand_id
1 'polypeptide(L)'
;MKGSAALQKFFLYFGKWFKAEAPIKDGFIEPIAQAEIDAQPNLAPEVMRKNCLVGTPAEVIARLKSYEEMGYTQFSIWLDSAMSYEEKRDSLKLFIDEVMPAFS
;
A
#
# COMPACT_ATOMS: atom_id res chain seq x y z
N MET A 1 0.24 7.83 6.57
CA MET A 1 0.05 8.82 5.50
C MET A 1 0.93 8.57 4.28
N LYS A 2 2.25 8.42 4.42
CA LYS A 2 3.15 8.13 3.28
C LYS A 2 2.81 6.82 2.57
N GLY A 3 2.47 5.77 3.29
CA GLY A 3 2.07 4.48 2.72
C GLY A 3 0.81 4.55 1.85
N SER A 4 -0.19 5.33 2.24
CA SER A 4 -1.40 5.51 1.42
C SER A 4 -1.10 6.18 0.08
N ALA A 5 -0.26 7.22 0.08
CA ALA A 5 0.13 7.92 -1.14
C ALA A 5 0.94 7.01 -2.09
N ALA A 6 1.82 6.16 -1.54
CA ALA A 6 2.57 5.19 -2.33
C ALA A 6 1.64 4.16 -2.98
N LEU A 7 0.67 3.63 -2.24
CA LEU A 7 -0.33 2.69 -2.76
C LEU A 7 -1.26 3.31 -3.79
N GLN A 8 -1.68 4.57 -3.62
CA GLN A 8 -2.47 5.28 -4.63
C GLN A 8 -1.75 5.30 -5.98
N LYS A 9 -0.48 5.70 -5.99
CA LYS A 9 0.34 5.70 -7.22
C LYS A 9 0.47 4.30 -7.80
N PHE A 10 0.80 3.32 -6.98
CA PHE A 10 0.94 1.93 -7.43
C PHE A 10 -0.33 1.41 -8.11
N PHE A 11 -1.49 1.53 -7.47
CA PHE A 11 -2.74 1.03 -8.04
C PHE A 11 -3.16 1.77 -9.31
N LEU A 12 -2.89 3.06 -9.41
CA LEU A 12 -3.22 3.80 -10.62
C LEU A 12 -2.32 3.42 -11.80
N TYR A 13 -1.00 3.29 -11.59
CA TYR A 13 -0.08 2.77 -12.60
C TYR A 13 -0.46 1.36 -13.05
N PHE A 14 -0.74 0.49 -12.08
CA PHE A 14 -1.12 -0.89 -12.34
C PHE A 14 -2.43 -0.97 -13.13
N GLY A 15 -3.44 -0.18 -12.77
CA GLY A 15 -4.70 -0.11 -13.49
C GLY A 15 -4.53 0.39 -14.93
N LYS A 16 -3.73 1.42 -15.15
CA LYS A 16 -3.42 1.93 -16.49
C LYS A 16 -2.66 0.92 -17.35
N TRP A 17 -1.73 0.21 -16.76
CA TRP A 17 -0.97 -0.82 -17.46
C TRP A 17 -1.87 -1.95 -17.95
N PHE A 18 -2.77 -2.46 -17.11
CA PHE A 18 -3.70 -3.51 -17.50
C PHE A 18 -4.69 -3.09 -18.58
N LYS A 19 -5.12 -1.83 -18.56
CA LYS A 19 -6.05 -1.30 -19.56
C LYS A 19 -5.37 -0.81 -20.83
N ALA A 20 -4.05 -0.84 -20.90
CA ALA A 20 -3.25 -0.27 -21.99
C ALA A 20 -3.57 1.22 -22.26
N GLU A 21 -4.03 1.95 -21.24
CA GLU A 21 -4.43 3.36 -21.34
C GLU A 21 -3.25 4.33 -21.10
N ALA A 22 -2.10 3.80 -20.67
CA ALA A 22 -0.94 4.63 -20.37
C ALA A 22 -0.14 4.91 -21.67
N PRO A 23 0.09 6.18 -22.03
CA PRO A 23 0.98 6.51 -23.13
C PRO A 23 2.40 6.06 -22.78
N ILE A 24 3.03 5.35 -23.71
CA ILE A 24 4.42 4.90 -23.57
C ILE A 24 5.29 5.80 -24.44
N LYS A 25 6.27 6.46 -23.83
CA LYS A 25 7.26 7.27 -24.50
C LYS A 25 8.65 6.75 -24.19
N ASP A 26 9.45 6.48 -25.23
CA ASP A 26 10.81 5.96 -25.09
C ASP A 26 10.92 4.68 -24.21
N GLY A 27 9.88 3.83 -24.24
CA GLY A 27 9.82 2.61 -23.45
C GLY A 27 9.37 2.79 -21.99
N PHE A 28 9.02 4.02 -21.60
CA PHE A 28 8.57 4.34 -20.24
C PHE A 28 7.13 4.83 -20.23
N ILE A 29 6.40 4.50 -19.15
CA ILE A 29 5.08 5.07 -18.88
C ILE A 29 5.29 6.49 -18.33
N GLU A 30 4.55 7.46 -18.88
CA GLU A 30 4.63 8.84 -18.40
C GLU A 30 4.21 8.93 -16.92
N PRO A 31 4.89 9.79 -16.12
CA PRO A 31 4.51 10.01 -14.74
C PRO A 31 3.06 10.48 -14.61
N ILE A 32 2.33 9.88 -13.68
CA ILE A 32 0.94 10.26 -13.39
C ILE A 32 0.93 11.55 -12.55
N ALA A 33 0.17 12.56 -12.99
CA ALA A 33 0.02 13.79 -12.25
C ALA A 33 -0.75 13.57 -10.94
N GLN A 34 -0.38 14.30 -9.87
CA GLN A 34 -1.07 14.21 -8.58
C GLN A 34 -2.58 14.48 -8.71
N ALA A 35 -2.97 15.45 -9.54
CA ALA A 35 -4.37 15.77 -9.79
C ALA A 35 -5.18 14.59 -10.36
N GLU A 36 -4.55 13.73 -11.14
CA GLU A 36 -5.19 12.53 -11.66
C GLU A 36 -5.40 11.47 -10.58
N ILE A 37 -4.45 11.36 -9.64
CA ILE A 37 -4.57 10.49 -8.46
C ILE A 37 -5.72 10.98 -7.57
N ASP A 38 -5.76 12.27 -7.31
CA ASP A 38 -6.76 12.91 -6.44
C ASP A 38 -8.19 12.83 -7.02
N ALA A 39 -8.30 12.73 -8.34
CA ALA A 39 -9.58 12.56 -9.03
C ALA A 39 -10.17 11.13 -8.94
N GLN A 40 -9.44 10.17 -8.34
CA GLN A 40 -9.90 8.79 -8.21
C GLN A 40 -10.51 8.52 -6.82
N PRO A 41 -11.86 8.50 -6.69
CA PRO A 41 -12.50 8.32 -5.37
C PRO A 41 -12.15 6.97 -4.73
N ASN A 42 -11.94 5.92 -5.53
CA ASN A 42 -11.57 4.59 -5.06
C ASN A 42 -10.14 4.51 -4.47
N LEU A 43 -9.31 5.52 -4.76
CA LEU A 43 -7.95 5.63 -4.26
C LEU A 43 -7.80 6.70 -3.17
N ALA A 44 -8.91 7.26 -2.68
CA ALA A 44 -8.88 8.21 -1.57
C ALA A 44 -8.15 7.61 -0.35
N PRO A 45 -7.39 8.40 0.42
CA PRO A 45 -6.62 7.90 1.56
C PRO A 45 -7.45 7.07 2.55
N GLU A 46 -8.69 7.47 2.80
CA GLU A 46 -9.63 6.77 3.69
C GLU A 46 -9.99 5.38 3.13
N VAL A 47 -10.20 5.29 1.82
CA VAL A 47 -10.50 4.02 1.14
C VAL A 47 -9.29 3.10 1.18
N MET A 48 -8.09 3.64 0.96
CA MET A 48 -6.84 2.88 1.07
C MET A 48 -6.64 2.34 2.48
N ARG A 49 -6.86 3.16 3.51
CA ARG A 49 -6.76 2.73 4.92
C ARG A 49 -7.79 1.68 5.28
N LYS A 50 -8.99 1.75 4.70
CA LYS A 50 -10.06 0.75 4.92
C LYS A 50 -9.75 -0.58 4.26
N ASN A 51 -9.22 -0.58 3.05
CA ASN A 51 -9.12 -1.78 2.21
C ASN A 51 -7.71 -2.41 2.20
N CYS A 52 -6.68 -1.65 2.56
CA CYS A 52 -5.29 -2.11 2.53
C CYS A 52 -4.71 -2.19 3.94
N LEU A 53 -3.64 -2.96 4.09
CA LEU A 53 -2.90 -3.06 5.35
C LEU A 53 -1.99 -1.83 5.51
N VAL A 54 -2.60 -0.68 5.73
CA VAL A 54 -1.95 0.62 5.88
C VAL A 54 -2.53 1.35 7.06
N GLY A 55 -1.67 1.78 7.97
CA GLY A 55 -2.09 2.49 9.18
C GLY A 55 -1.01 2.54 10.24
N THR A 56 -1.39 2.92 11.42
CA THR A 56 -0.56 2.81 12.62
C THR A 56 -0.34 1.34 13.00
N PRO A 57 0.68 1.01 13.81
CA PRO A 57 0.86 -0.35 14.32
C PRO A 57 -0.40 -0.94 14.95
N ALA A 58 -1.13 -0.16 15.74
CA ALA A 58 -2.38 -0.60 16.38
C ALA A 58 -3.47 -0.97 15.37
N GLU A 59 -3.65 -0.15 14.31
CA GLU A 59 -4.61 -0.41 13.23
C GLU A 59 -4.22 -1.67 12.44
N VAL A 60 -2.93 -1.85 12.17
CA VAL A 60 -2.39 -3.03 11.49
C VAL A 60 -2.59 -4.29 12.32
N ILE A 61 -2.29 -4.25 13.62
CA ILE A 61 -2.52 -5.35 14.55
C ILE A 61 -4.00 -5.74 14.58
N ALA A 62 -4.90 -4.77 14.73
CA ALA A 62 -6.34 -5.04 14.77
C ALA A 62 -6.82 -5.74 13.50
N ARG A 63 -6.35 -5.31 12.33
CA ARG A 63 -6.69 -5.93 11.06
C ARG A 63 -6.13 -7.34 10.91
N LEU A 64 -4.88 -7.56 11.28
CA LEU A 64 -4.28 -8.89 11.24
C LEU A 64 -4.95 -9.86 12.22
N LYS A 65 -5.36 -9.37 13.41
CA LYS A 65 -6.16 -10.16 14.36
C LYS A 65 -7.50 -10.60 13.76
N SER A 66 -8.17 -9.75 12.99
CA SER A 66 -9.40 -10.14 12.31
C SER A 66 -9.17 -11.26 11.29
N TYR A 67 -8.05 -11.30 10.60
CA TYR A 67 -7.68 -12.41 9.72
C TYR A 67 -7.36 -13.69 10.52
N GLU A 68 -6.64 -13.57 11.64
CA GLU A 68 -6.37 -14.69 12.53
C GLU A 68 -7.67 -15.34 13.04
N GLU A 69 -8.66 -14.53 13.43
CA GLU A 69 -10.00 -15.00 13.85
C GLU A 69 -10.75 -15.72 12.71
N MET A 70 -10.52 -15.36 11.46
CA MET A 70 -11.06 -16.07 10.29
C MET A 70 -10.35 -17.41 10.00
N GLY A 71 -9.27 -17.74 10.72
CA GLY A 71 -8.54 -18.99 10.58
C GLY A 71 -7.25 -18.90 9.72
N TYR A 72 -6.83 -17.71 9.31
CA TYR A 72 -5.56 -17.54 8.62
C TYR A 72 -4.39 -17.71 9.58
N THR A 73 -3.42 -18.54 9.21
CA THR A 73 -2.23 -18.85 10.03
C THR A 73 -0.94 -18.26 9.47
N GLN A 74 -0.99 -17.73 8.26
CA GLN A 74 0.16 -17.15 7.57
C GLN A 74 -0.25 -15.89 6.81
N PHE A 75 0.60 -14.86 6.86
CA PHE A 75 0.40 -13.60 6.16
C PHE A 75 1.69 -13.19 5.45
N SER A 76 1.60 -12.95 4.14
CA SER A 76 2.72 -12.44 3.34
C SER A 76 2.58 -10.94 3.13
N ILE A 77 3.66 -10.19 3.36
CA ILE A 77 3.68 -8.74 3.24
C ILE A 77 4.46 -8.33 2.00
N TRP A 78 3.89 -7.41 1.24
CA TRP A 78 4.55 -6.77 0.13
C TRP A 78 4.80 -5.29 0.43
N LEU A 79 6.07 -4.88 0.46
CA LEU A 79 6.51 -3.52 0.83
C LEU A 79 7.07 -2.71 -0.36
N ASP A 80 6.90 -3.17 -1.58
CA ASP A 80 7.60 -2.60 -2.74
C ASP A 80 6.81 -1.54 -3.53
N SER A 81 5.93 -0.81 -2.88
CA SER A 81 5.03 0.14 -3.53
C SER A 81 5.56 1.57 -3.48
N ALA A 82 6.26 2.03 -4.52
CA ALA A 82 6.58 3.45 -4.76
C ALA A 82 7.19 4.24 -3.57
N MET A 83 7.78 3.55 -2.59
CA MET A 83 8.48 4.14 -1.45
C MET A 83 9.99 4.13 -1.68
N SER A 84 10.71 5.07 -1.06
CA SER A 84 12.17 5.05 -1.02
C SER A 84 12.68 3.84 -0.23
N TYR A 85 13.97 3.52 -0.39
CA TYR A 85 14.60 2.43 0.38
C TYR A 85 14.51 2.67 1.89
N GLU A 86 14.79 3.90 2.34
CA GLU A 86 14.70 4.27 3.75
C GLU A 86 13.28 4.11 4.29
N GLU A 87 12.27 4.54 3.55
CA GLU A 87 10.86 4.39 3.93
C GLU A 87 10.45 2.93 4.04
N LYS A 88 10.90 2.08 3.11
CA LYS A 88 10.65 0.62 3.14
C LYS A 88 11.31 -0.01 4.37
N ARG A 89 12.57 0.31 4.62
CA ARG A 89 13.34 -0.20 5.76
C ARG A 89 12.68 0.22 7.08
N ASP A 90 12.30 1.48 7.21
CA ASP A 90 11.70 2.01 8.42
C ASP A 90 10.31 1.41 8.66
N SER A 91 9.52 1.21 7.60
CA SER A 91 8.22 0.53 7.67
C SER A 91 8.37 -0.93 8.09
N LEU A 92 9.34 -1.65 7.54
CA LEU A 92 9.62 -3.03 7.92
C LEU A 92 10.09 -3.13 9.37
N LYS A 93 11.00 -2.23 9.78
CA LYS A 93 11.48 -2.19 11.15
C LYS A 93 10.34 -1.92 12.14
N LEU A 94 9.48 -0.96 11.85
CA LEU A 94 8.31 -0.66 12.66
C LEU A 94 7.38 -1.88 12.79
N PHE A 95 7.17 -2.61 11.72
CA PHE A 95 6.38 -3.83 11.70
C PHE A 95 6.99 -4.92 12.60
N ILE A 96 8.30 -5.14 12.49
CA ILE A 96 9.02 -6.13 13.30
C ILE A 96 8.98 -5.77 14.77
N ASP A 97 9.22 -4.49 15.11
CA ASP A 97 9.37 -4.05 16.48
C ASP A 97 8.02 -3.90 17.21
N GLU A 98 6.97 -3.49 16.51
CA GLU A 98 5.70 -3.12 17.14
C GLU A 98 4.50 -3.99 16.76
N VAL A 99 4.50 -4.63 15.59
CA VAL A 99 3.38 -5.45 15.13
C VAL A 99 3.62 -6.94 15.41
N MET A 100 4.75 -7.48 14.98
CA MET A 100 5.06 -8.90 15.16
C MET A 100 4.94 -9.41 16.59
N PRO A 101 5.36 -8.67 17.65
CA PRO A 101 5.23 -9.14 19.03
C PRO A 101 3.79 -9.42 19.47
N ALA A 102 2.80 -8.83 18.82
CA ALA A 102 1.39 -9.09 19.13
C ALA A 102 0.90 -10.48 18.68
N PHE A 103 1.72 -11.23 17.92
CA PHE A 103 1.39 -12.54 17.33
C PHE A 103 2.35 -13.65 17.76
N SER A 104 3.27 -13.36 18.63
CA SER A 104 4.24 -14.32 19.15
C SER A 104 3.87 -14.81 20.54
#